data_9f8abe5ea2fcb7655cc68cc75780668a
#
_entry.id   9f8abe5ea2fcb7655cc68cc75780668a
#
_cell.length_a   1.000
_cell.length_b   1.000
_cell.length_c   1.000
_cell.angle_alpha   90.00
_cell.angle_beta   90.00
_cell.angle_gamma   90.00
#
_symmetry.space_group_name_H-M   'P 1'
#
loop_
_entity.id
_entity.type
_entity.pdbx_description
1 polymer ?
#
loop_
_entity_poly.entity_id
_entity_poly.type
_entity_poly.pdbx_seq_one_letter_code
_entity_poly.pdbx_strand_id
1 'polypeptide(L)'
;MNTVNKYIKNKTAQVKKSLLSSKVIILTGGEATGKTSILNLLRSGSSNTRSEKLNAWKTKAFGLTSTRLRINTIIIDGIERDCLFLDDSRLEITKLHALMDYLRFKHIRLVLTTTLNPKEFKELIGHKQVKTFVLKHVEDDSKEDKVNTLMNMIAKIEHELKSLKSELANV
;
A
#
# COMPACT_ATOMS: atom_id res chain seq x y z
N MET A 1 -0.59 16.26 -11.82
CA MET A 1 -0.39 15.26 -10.74
C MET A 1 -0.95 13.96 -11.25
N ASN A 2 -0.10 12.93 -11.38
CA ASN A 2 -0.45 11.62 -11.97
C ASN A 2 -1.63 10.97 -11.22
N THR A 3 -2.57 10.37 -11.94
CA THR A 3 -3.78 9.69 -11.44
C THR A 3 -3.45 8.66 -10.35
N VAL A 4 -2.39 7.89 -10.54
CA VAL A 4 -1.88 6.92 -9.54
C VAL A 4 -1.51 7.61 -8.24
N ASN A 5 -0.75 8.70 -8.27
CA ASN A 5 -0.34 9.44 -7.07
C ASN A 5 -1.54 10.04 -6.32
N LYS A 6 -2.55 10.52 -7.05
CA LYS A 6 -3.81 11.03 -6.47
C LYS A 6 -4.57 9.90 -5.78
N TYR A 7 -4.68 8.75 -6.42
CA TYR A 7 -5.31 7.56 -5.85
C TYR A 7 -4.62 7.13 -4.55
N ILE A 8 -3.29 6.97 -4.57
CA ILE A 8 -2.51 6.57 -3.40
C ILE A 8 -2.68 7.55 -2.23
N LYS A 9 -2.59 8.86 -2.50
CA LYS A 9 -2.80 9.89 -1.47
C LYS A 9 -4.21 9.85 -0.88
N ASN A 10 -5.23 9.70 -1.71
CA ASN A 10 -6.63 9.60 -1.25
C ASN A 10 -6.85 8.35 -0.39
N LYS A 11 -6.30 7.20 -0.81
CA LYS A 11 -6.39 5.96 -0.01
C LYS A 11 -5.62 6.07 1.30
N THR A 12 -4.44 6.67 1.29
CA THR A 12 -3.67 6.94 2.51
C THR A 12 -4.46 7.79 3.51
N ALA A 13 -5.12 8.85 3.04
CA ALA A 13 -5.98 9.70 3.89
C ALA A 13 -7.17 8.92 4.48
N GLN A 14 -7.83 8.07 3.68
CA GLN A 14 -8.93 7.22 4.14
C GLN A 14 -8.47 6.21 5.20
N VAL A 15 -7.31 5.56 4.98
CA VAL A 15 -6.70 4.64 5.94
C VAL A 15 -6.34 5.37 7.23
N LYS A 16 -5.68 6.53 7.12
CA LYS A 16 -5.31 7.38 8.27
C LYS A 16 -6.55 7.73 9.11
N LYS A 17 -7.62 8.21 8.49
CA LYS A 17 -8.87 8.53 9.19
C LYS A 17 -9.49 7.30 9.87
N SER A 18 -9.41 6.14 9.24
CA SER A 18 -9.95 4.90 9.80
C SER A 18 -9.19 4.41 11.03
N LEU A 19 -7.94 4.84 11.22
CA LEU A 19 -7.16 4.55 12.43
C LEU A 19 -7.72 5.21 13.69
N LEU A 20 -8.66 6.15 13.59
CA LEU A 20 -9.36 6.70 14.74
C LEU A 20 -10.30 5.68 15.36
N SER A 21 -11.01 4.90 14.56
CA SER A 21 -12.07 3.98 15.00
C SER A 21 -11.68 2.49 14.93
N SER A 22 -10.78 2.11 14.02
CA SER A 22 -10.42 0.71 13.77
C SER A 22 -9.09 0.35 14.43
N LYS A 23 -9.02 -0.83 15.05
CA LYS A 23 -7.80 -1.35 15.68
C LYS A 23 -6.91 -2.08 14.69
N VAL A 24 -7.51 -2.69 13.68
CA VAL A 24 -6.80 -3.43 12.63
C VAL A 24 -7.29 -2.94 11.28
N ILE A 25 -6.36 -2.59 10.42
CA ILE A 25 -6.61 -2.20 9.03
C ILE A 25 -5.84 -3.12 8.12
N ILE A 26 -6.52 -3.63 7.11
CA ILE A 26 -5.95 -4.52 6.11
C ILE A 26 -6.04 -3.83 4.75
N LEU A 27 -4.89 -3.76 4.09
CA LEU A 27 -4.77 -3.33 2.71
C LEU A 27 -4.57 -4.58 1.85
N THR A 28 -5.59 -4.95 1.09
CA THR A 28 -5.54 -6.12 0.20
C THR A 28 -5.67 -5.71 -1.26
N GLY A 29 -5.13 -6.53 -2.13
CA GLY A 29 -5.17 -6.32 -3.57
C GLY A 29 -4.02 -7.06 -4.25
N GLY A 30 -4.09 -7.23 -5.56
CA GLY A 30 -3.04 -7.83 -6.37
C GLY A 30 -1.70 -7.10 -6.29
N GLU A 31 -0.75 -7.54 -7.08
CA GLU A 31 0.53 -6.84 -7.22
C GLU A 31 0.34 -5.45 -7.82
N ALA A 32 1.27 -4.54 -7.56
CA ALA A 32 1.29 -3.17 -8.08
C ALA A 32 0.04 -2.31 -7.79
N THR A 33 -0.80 -2.68 -6.82
CA THR A 33 -1.99 -1.89 -6.41
C THR A 33 -1.69 -0.75 -5.43
N GLY A 34 -0.43 -0.54 -5.09
CA GLY A 34 0.02 0.57 -4.22
C GLY A 34 -0.04 0.29 -2.72
N LYS A 35 -0.22 -0.96 -2.28
CA LYS A 35 -0.23 -1.35 -0.85
C LYS A 35 1.00 -0.82 -0.09
N THR A 36 2.18 -1.16 -0.58
CA THR A 36 3.46 -0.74 0.03
C THR A 36 3.66 0.76 -0.03
N SER A 37 3.19 1.43 -1.09
CA SER A 37 3.26 2.89 -1.20
C SER A 37 2.41 3.58 -0.13
N ILE A 38 1.19 3.10 0.11
CA ILE A 38 0.32 3.60 1.19
C ILE A 38 0.98 3.37 2.55
N LEU A 39 1.52 2.18 2.80
CA LEU A 39 2.20 1.85 4.04
C LEU A 39 3.38 2.78 4.31
N ASN A 40 4.19 3.06 3.27
CA ASN A 40 5.34 3.96 3.36
C ASN A 40 4.92 5.42 3.61
N LEU A 41 3.85 5.90 2.97
CA LEU A 41 3.31 7.23 3.23
C LEU A 41 2.80 7.38 4.66
N LEU A 42 2.16 6.36 5.22
CA LEU A 42 1.73 6.36 6.62
C LEU A 42 2.94 6.41 7.57
N ARG A 43 4.00 5.65 7.27
CA ARG A 43 5.25 5.65 8.05
C ARG A 43 5.96 7.01 7.98
N SER A 44 6.09 7.59 6.80
CA SER A 44 6.75 8.89 6.62
C SER A 44 6.01 10.04 7.30
N GLY A 45 4.70 9.91 7.48
CA GLY A 45 3.87 10.86 8.22
C GLY A 45 3.84 10.63 9.73
N SER A 46 4.64 9.71 10.27
CA SER A 46 4.72 9.46 11.72
C SER A 46 5.73 10.39 12.39
N SER A 47 5.39 10.87 13.61
CA SER A 47 6.23 11.80 14.37
C SER A 47 7.29 11.11 15.22
N ASN A 48 6.97 9.95 15.77
CA ASN A 48 7.84 9.18 16.66
C ASN A 48 7.88 7.72 16.27
N THR A 49 9.04 7.11 16.50
CA THR A 49 9.22 5.67 16.33
C THR A 49 9.86 5.10 17.57
N ARG A 50 9.21 4.14 18.20
CA ARG A 50 9.78 3.36 19.28
C ARG A 50 9.94 1.90 18.90
N SER A 51 10.83 1.21 19.58
CA SER A 51 11.07 -0.22 19.40
C SER A 51 10.57 -0.99 20.59
N GLU A 52 9.68 -1.95 20.38
CA GLU A 52 9.25 -2.85 21.44
C GLU A 52 10.04 -4.16 21.35
N LYS A 53 10.78 -4.49 22.40
CA LYS A 53 11.53 -5.74 22.45
C LYS A 53 10.57 -6.91 22.67
N LEU A 54 10.66 -7.88 21.81
CA LEU A 54 10.05 -9.19 21.98
C LEU A 54 11.12 -10.18 22.42
N ASN A 55 10.79 -11.08 23.33
CA ASN A 55 11.65 -12.24 23.59
C ASN A 55 11.51 -13.26 22.44
N ALA A 56 12.46 -14.19 22.34
CA ALA A 56 12.48 -15.21 21.27
C ALA A 56 11.17 -16.02 21.20
N TRP A 57 10.55 -16.28 22.36
CA TRP A 57 9.27 -16.98 22.44
C TRP A 57 8.14 -16.20 21.77
N LYS A 58 7.98 -14.90 22.07
CA LYS A 58 6.95 -14.05 21.44
C LYS A 58 7.19 -13.90 19.95
N THR A 59 8.43 -13.71 19.53
CA THR A 59 8.79 -13.63 18.12
C THR A 59 8.33 -14.88 17.37
N LYS A 60 8.61 -16.06 17.91
CA LYS A 60 8.16 -17.34 17.34
C LYS A 60 6.64 -17.49 17.37
N ALA A 61 5.99 -17.09 18.47
CA ALA A 61 4.54 -17.17 18.64
C ALA A 61 3.80 -16.27 17.62
N PHE A 62 4.39 -15.14 17.22
CA PHE A 62 3.82 -14.22 16.25
C PHE A 62 4.25 -14.52 14.82
N GLY A 63 5.14 -15.46 14.58
CA GLY A 63 5.68 -15.75 13.25
C GLY A 63 6.50 -14.60 12.66
N LEU A 64 7.16 -13.82 13.51
CA LEU A 64 7.99 -12.69 13.09
C LEU A 64 9.46 -13.10 13.00
N THR A 65 10.17 -12.54 12.05
CA THR A 65 11.61 -12.77 11.87
C THR A 65 12.50 -11.87 12.73
N SER A 66 11.91 -10.82 13.34
CA SER A 66 12.63 -9.84 14.17
C SER A 66 12.23 -9.94 15.63
N THR A 67 13.20 -9.78 16.51
CA THR A 67 12.97 -9.68 17.96
C THR A 67 12.43 -8.32 18.40
N ARG A 68 12.24 -7.40 17.48
CA ARG A 68 11.73 -6.05 17.76
C ARG A 68 10.59 -5.69 16.82
N LEU A 69 9.52 -5.14 17.42
CA LEU A 69 8.47 -4.47 16.70
C LEU A 69 8.77 -2.98 16.62
N ARG A 70 8.69 -2.43 15.41
CA ARG A 70 8.86 -1.00 15.19
C ARG A 70 7.50 -0.33 15.23
N ILE A 71 7.23 0.40 16.32
CA ILE A 71 5.98 1.12 16.54
C ILE A 71 6.16 2.57 16.09
N ASN A 72 5.27 3.03 15.24
CA ASN A 72 5.22 4.40 14.77
C ASN A 72 4.04 5.12 15.40
N THR A 73 4.23 6.35 15.85
CA THR A 73 3.14 7.19 16.36
C THR A 73 2.67 8.13 15.26
N ILE A 74 1.39 8.04 14.91
CA ILE A 74 0.74 8.89 13.92
C ILE A 74 -0.18 9.86 14.64
N ILE A 75 -0.14 11.14 14.24
CA ILE A 75 -1.09 12.15 14.70
C ILE A 75 -2.22 12.27 13.69
N ILE A 76 -3.46 12.12 14.16
CA ILE A 76 -4.69 12.23 13.37
C ILE A 76 -5.64 13.14 14.10
N ASP A 77 -5.96 14.30 13.53
CA ASP A 77 -6.83 15.31 14.15
C ASP A 77 -6.40 15.65 15.59
N GLY A 78 -5.08 15.79 15.81
CA GLY A 78 -4.49 16.07 17.13
C GLY A 78 -4.42 14.87 18.08
N ILE A 79 -4.87 13.70 17.67
CA ILE A 79 -4.87 12.49 18.49
C ILE A 79 -3.72 11.58 18.08
N GLU A 80 -2.86 11.24 19.04
CA GLU A 80 -1.76 10.29 18.82
C GLU A 80 -2.27 8.86 18.78
N ARG A 81 -1.76 8.09 17.83
CA ARG A 81 -2.07 6.67 17.65
C ARG A 81 -0.82 5.87 17.37
N ASP A 82 -0.51 4.95 18.26
CA ASP A 82 0.56 4.00 18.04
C ASP A 82 0.15 2.92 17.05
N CYS A 83 0.96 2.72 16.04
CA CYS A 83 0.68 1.82 14.94
C CYS A 83 1.88 0.92 14.63
N LEU A 84 1.60 -0.35 14.38
CA LEU A 84 2.52 -1.30 13.77
C LEU A 84 2.16 -1.42 12.30
N PHE A 85 3.15 -1.25 11.41
CA PHE A 85 3.00 -1.43 9.98
C PHE A 85 3.72 -2.70 9.55
N LEU A 86 2.98 -3.66 9.01
CA LEU A 86 3.53 -4.93 8.53
C LEU A 86 3.20 -5.15 7.06
N ASP A 87 4.19 -5.66 6.35
CA ASP A 87 4.03 -6.27 5.03
C ASP A 87 3.78 -7.76 5.20
N ASP A 88 2.94 -8.37 4.35
CA ASP A 88 2.60 -9.79 4.40
C ASP A 88 3.81 -10.72 4.25
N SER A 89 4.86 -10.26 3.57
CA SER A 89 6.13 -10.98 3.48
C SER A 89 6.87 -11.18 4.82
N ARG A 90 6.43 -10.48 5.88
CA ARG A 90 7.04 -10.50 7.21
C ARG A 90 6.20 -11.15 8.28
N LEU A 91 5.02 -11.61 7.94
CA LEU A 91 4.05 -12.13 8.89
C LEU A 91 3.59 -13.52 8.50
N GLU A 92 3.67 -14.44 9.42
CA GLU A 92 3.01 -15.73 9.32
C GLU A 92 1.53 -15.57 9.68
N ILE A 93 0.66 -15.59 8.67
CA ILE A 93 -0.77 -15.23 8.79
C ILE A 93 -1.51 -16.11 9.80
N THR A 94 -1.14 -17.39 9.89
CA THR A 94 -1.72 -18.33 10.88
C THR A 94 -1.48 -17.92 12.33
N LYS A 95 -0.47 -17.06 12.58
CA LYS A 95 -0.11 -16.55 13.91
C LYS A 95 -0.59 -15.12 14.14
N LEU A 96 -1.34 -14.57 13.20
CA LEU A 96 -1.84 -13.20 13.26
C LEU A 96 -2.72 -12.94 14.50
N HIS A 97 -3.49 -13.93 14.92
CA HIS A 97 -4.34 -13.81 16.11
C HIS A 97 -3.54 -13.47 17.38
N ALA A 98 -2.46 -14.21 17.63
CA ALA A 98 -1.60 -13.97 18.78
C ALA A 98 -0.98 -12.58 18.76
N LEU A 99 -0.56 -12.12 17.58
CA LEU A 99 -0.06 -10.76 17.39
C LEU A 99 -1.15 -9.71 17.63
N MET A 100 -2.35 -9.91 17.08
CA MET A 100 -3.48 -8.98 17.25
C MET A 100 -3.88 -8.84 18.73
N ASP A 101 -3.93 -9.93 19.48
CA ASP A 101 -4.25 -9.90 20.90
C ASP A 101 -3.16 -9.15 21.69
N TYR A 102 -1.90 -9.39 21.40
CA TYR A 102 -0.80 -8.65 21.99
C TYR A 102 -0.87 -7.15 21.70
N LEU A 103 -1.08 -6.76 20.45
CA LEU A 103 -1.18 -5.36 20.05
C LEU A 103 -2.42 -4.68 20.69
N ARG A 104 -3.53 -5.43 20.82
CA ARG A 104 -4.73 -4.96 21.50
C ARG A 104 -4.47 -4.66 22.96
N PHE A 105 -3.77 -5.56 23.67
CA PHE A 105 -3.37 -5.36 25.05
C PHE A 105 -2.47 -4.14 25.22
N LYS A 106 -1.59 -3.88 24.26
CA LYS A 106 -0.69 -2.71 24.23
C LYS A 106 -1.32 -1.44 23.68
N HIS A 107 -2.60 -1.47 23.30
CA HIS A 107 -3.29 -0.35 22.63
C HIS A 107 -2.63 0.11 21.32
N ILE A 108 -1.90 -0.78 20.66
CA ILE A 108 -1.24 -0.53 19.36
C ILE A 108 -2.16 -0.98 18.24
N ARG A 109 -2.32 -0.14 17.21
CA ARG A 109 -3.07 -0.47 16.00
C ARG A 109 -2.19 -1.23 15.02
N LEU A 110 -2.81 -2.08 14.22
CA LEU A 110 -2.14 -2.82 13.15
C LEU A 110 -2.60 -2.31 11.79
N VAL A 111 -1.65 -2.01 10.91
CA VAL A 111 -1.89 -1.84 9.48
C VAL A 111 -1.09 -2.91 8.75
N LEU A 112 -1.80 -3.80 8.09
CA LEU A 112 -1.23 -4.95 7.41
C LEU A 112 -1.51 -4.86 5.91
N THR A 113 -0.51 -5.13 5.08
CA THR A 113 -0.70 -5.38 3.64
C THR A 113 -0.77 -6.87 3.38
N THR A 114 -1.62 -7.30 2.45
CA THR A 114 -1.70 -8.70 2.02
C THR A 114 -2.15 -8.81 0.57
N THR A 115 -1.77 -9.90 -0.08
CA THR A 115 -2.24 -10.28 -1.42
C THR A 115 -3.47 -11.21 -1.34
N LEU A 116 -3.78 -11.73 -0.16
CA LEU A 116 -4.92 -12.62 0.03
C LEU A 116 -6.24 -11.92 -0.27
N ASN A 117 -7.18 -12.70 -0.78
CA ASN A 117 -8.55 -12.27 -0.99
C ASN A 117 -9.20 -11.84 0.35
N PRO A 118 -9.99 -10.76 0.39
CA PRO A 118 -10.69 -10.33 1.60
C PRO A 118 -11.54 -11.42 2.27
N LYS A 119 -12.11 -12.35 1.51
CA LYS A 119 -12.90 -13.47 2.05
C LYS A 119 -12.01 -14.47 2.80
N GLU A 120 -10.92 -14.91 2.16
CA GLU A 120 -9.94 -15.82 2.77
C GLU A 120 -9.34 -15.24 4.03
N PHE A 121 -9.03 -13.95 3.99
CA PHE A 121 -8.47 -13.25 5.13
C PHE A 121 -9.48 -13.14 6.30
N LYS A 122 -10.76 -12.90 6.02
CA LYS A 122 -11.81 -12.87 7.04
C LYS A 122 -12.01 -14.22 7.72
N GLU A 123 -11.89 -15.30 6.98
CA GLU A 123 -11.96 -16.66 7.52
C GLU A 123 -10.81 -16.94 8.49
N LEU A 124 -9.61 -16.42 8.16
CA LEU A 124 -8.43 -16.61 9.01
C LEU A 124 -8.45 -15.79 10.30
N ILE A 125 -8.98 -14.58 10.30
CA ILE A 125 -8.88 -13.66 11.45
C ILE A 125 -10.18 -13.42 12.20
N GLY A 126 -11.31 -13.96 11.74
CA GLY A 126 -12.62 -13.68 12.33
C GLY A 126 -13.07 -12.21 12.18
N HIS A 127 -14.30 -11.93 12.56
CA HIS A 127 -14.99 -10.67 12.16
C HIS A 127 -14.78 -9.46 13.10
N LYS A 128 -13.94 -9.51 14.11
CA LYS A 128 -13.95 -8.47 15.16
C LYS A 128 -13.01 -7.30 14.87
N GLN A 129 -13.57 -6.12 14.60
CA GLN A 129 -12.91 -4.80 14.56
C GLN A 129 -11.82 -4.64 13.47
N VAL A 130 -11.97 -5.34 12.37
CA VAL A 130 -11.07 -5.26 11.22
C VAL A 130 -11.72 -4.46 10.12
N LYS A 131 -11.03 -3.44 9.61
CA LYS A 131 -11.42 -2.70 8.41
C LYS A 131 -10.52 -3.08 7.25
N THR A 132 -11.14 -3.51 6.17
CA THR A 132 -10.43 -3.94 4.96
C THR A 132 -10.58 -2.89 3.86
N PHE A 133 -9.47 -2.53 3.24
CA PHE A 133 -9.42 -1.73 2.03
C PHE A 133 -8.96 -2.61 0.88
N VAL A 134 -9.85 -2.81 -0.09
CA VAL A 134 -9.53 -3.49 -1.34
C VAL A 134 -8.97 -2.48 -2.32
N LEU A 135 -7.71 -2.64 -2.69
CA LEU A 135 -7.02 -1.76 -3.62
C LEU A 135 -7.10 -2.35 -5.03
N LYS A 136 -7.34 -1.48 -6.00
CA LYS A 136 -7.40 -1.84 -7.42
C LYS A 136 -6.14 -1.33 -8.12
N HIS A 137 -5.75 -2.02 -9.16
CA HIS A 137 -4.76 -1.48 -10.09
C HIS A 137 -5.32 -0.21 -10.72
N VAL A 138 -4.53 0.85 -10.71
CA VAL A 138 -4.86 2.11 -11.38
C VAL A 138 -3.86 2.27 -12.50
N GLU A 139 -4.35 2.28 -13.73
CA GLU A 139 -3.55 2.54 -14.91
C GLU A 139 -3.06 3.99 -14.89
N ASP A 140 -1.84 4.18 -15.33
CA ASP A 140 -1.25 5.50 -15.41
C ASP A 140 -1.63 6.13 -16.76
N ASP A 141 -2.75 6.88 -16.78
CA ASP A 141 -3.24 7.58 -17.95
C ASP A 141 -2.12 8.41 -18.65
N SER A 142 -1.10 8.82 -17.88
CA SER A 142 0.04 9.57 -18.43
C SER A 142 0.94 8.74 -19.34
N LYS A 143 0.92 7.43 -19.24
CA LYS A 143 1.67 6.53 -20.13
C LYS A 143 0.94 6.36 -21.45
N GLU A 144 -0.37 6.20 -21.41
CA GLU A 144 -1.21 6.07 -22.59
C GLU A 144 -1.20 7.36 -23.42
N ASP A 145 -1.32 8.53 -22.78
CA ASP A 145 -1.18 9.83 -23.42
C ASP A 145 0.18 10.02 -24.07
N LYS A 146 1.27 9.59 -23.42
CA LYS A 146 2.62 9.65 -23.98
C LYS A 146 2.80 8.72 -25.18
N VAL A 147 2.28 7.50 -25.10
CA VAL A 147 2.32 6.53 -26.19
C VAL A 147 1.53 7.06 -27.38
N ASN A 148 0.33 7.59 -27.16
CA ASN A 148 -0.51 8.19 -28.20
C ASN A 148 0.17 9.41 -28.84
N THR A 149 0.82 10.25 -28.04
CA THR A 149 1.58 11.40 -28.55
C THR A 149 2.76 10.94 -29.43
N LEU A 150 3.52 9.94 -28.99
CA LEU A 150 4.63 9.38 -29.77
C LEU A 150 4.15 8.72 -31.06
N MET A 151 3.04 7.98 -31.03
CA MET A 151 2.42 7.39 -32.23
C MET A 151 2.03 8.46 -33.26
N ASN A 152 1.42 9.55 -32.79
CA ASN A 152 1.05 10.67 -33.63
C ASN A 152 2.26 11.37 -34.27
N MET A 153 3.37 11.52 -33.49
CA MET A 153 4.62 12.06 -34.02
C MET A 153 5.25 11.14 -35.04
N ILE A 154 5.26 9.84 -34.85
CA ILE A 154 5.77 8.85 -35.82
C ILE A 154 4.97 8.94 -37.13
N ALA A 155 3.63 8.93 -37.05
CA ALA A 155 2.77 9.02 -38.22
C ALA A 155 3.02 10.32 -39.05
N LYS A 156 3.29 11.44 -38.36
CA LYS A 156 3.63 12.71 -38.98
C LYS A 156 4.97 12.63 -39.72
N ILE A 157 5.99 12.06 -39.12
CA ILE A 157 7.33 11.89 -39.71
C ILE A 157 7.23 10.94 -40.93
N GLU A 158 6.50 9.85 -40.85
CA GLU A 158 6.29 8.93 -41.97
C GLU A 158 5.62 9.62 -43.16
N HIS A 159 4.64 10.48 -42.89
CA HIS A 159 3.98 11.27 -43.93
C HIS A 159 4.94 12.25 -44.62
N GLU A 160 5.73 12.99 -43.82
CA GLU A 160 6.73 13.93 -44.35
C GLU A 160 7.79 13.21 -45.16
N LEU A 161 8.25 12.04 -44.71
CA LEU A 161 9.24 11.23 -45.43
C LEU A 161 8.69 10.70 -46.75
N LYS A 162 7.41 10.34 -46.79
CA LYS A 162 6.74 9.92 -48.04
C LYS A 162 6.62 11.07 -49.01
N SER A 163 6.33 12.28 -48.56
CA SER A 163 6.27 13.50 -49.40
C SER A 163 7.64 13.80 -49.99
N LEU A 164 8.70 13.82 -49.20
CA LEU A 164 10.07 14.06 -49.63
C LEU A 164 10.55 13.02 -50.64
N LYS A 165 10.21 11.73 -50.44
CA LYS A 165 10.53 10.67 -51.39
C LYS A 165 9.81 10.88 -52.74
N SER A 166 8.56 11.35 -52.73
CA SER A 166 7.83 11.64 -53.97
C SER A 166 8.40 12.86 -54.73
N GLU A 167 8.87 13.87 -54.00
CA GLU A 167 9.54 15.04 -54.56
C GLU A 167 10.87 14.66 -55.22
N LEU A 168 11.65 13.79 -54.55
CA LEU A 168 12.94 13.31 -55.05
C LEU A 168 12.79 12.43 -56.31
N ALA A 169 11.67 11.69 -56.43
CA ALA A 169 11.41 10.86 -57.60
C ALA A 169 10.94 11.64 -58.84
N ASN A 170 10.59 12.92 -58.65
CA ASN A 170 10.14 13.81 -59.73
C ASN A 170 11.24 14.78 -60.21
N VAL A 171 12.48 14.60 -59.72
CA VAL A 171 13.68 15.32 -60.20
C VAL A 171 14.47 14.41 -61.12
#